data_5db620889d1beddff2e69276fa978d47
#
_entry.id   5db620889d1beddff2e69276fa978d47
#
_cell.length_a   1.000
_cell.length_b   1.000
_cell.length_c   1.000
_cell.angle_alpha   90.00
_cell.angle_beta   90.00
_cell.angle_gamma   90.00
#
_symmetry.space_group_name_H-M   'P 1'
#
loop_
_entity.id
_entity.type
_entity.pdbx_description
1 polymer ?
#
loop_
_entity_poly.entity_id
_entity_poly.type
_entity_poly.pdbx_seq_one_letter_code
_entity_poly.pdbx_strand_id
1 'polypeptide(L)'
;THYLLMHSLIYRTSLLRECGMKLREHTFYVDNLVAFILLPYVKTMYYLDVNFYRYFIGRADQSVNEKVMIGRIDQQIRVNKLMIDYLGEQKGLSKHLRKYMISYLTIIMTVSSVMMMRSGTEENLEKKNDLWRYLKQEDAADYFRIRHGIFGTVMSSKSKPGQKIAVYAYKVAQKLYGFN
;
A
#
# COMPACT_ATOMS: atom_id res chain seq x y z
N THR A 1 3.79 -1.76 13.50
CA THR A 1 3.21 -0.46 13.06
C THR A 1 1.91 -0.77 12.35
N HIS A 2 0.81 -0.24 12.86
CA HIS A 2 -0.49 -0.34 12.20
C HIS A 2 -0.60 0.77 11.16
N TYR A 3 -1.16 0.47 9.99
CA TYR A 3 -1.49 1.51 9.00
C TYR A 3 -2.95 1.93 9.15
N LEU A 4 -3.20 3.20 8.89
CA LEU A 4 -4.52 3.79 9.00
C LEU A 4 -5.41 3.33 7.84
N LEU A 5 -6.61 2.90 8.14
CA LEU A 5 -7.62 2.54 7.14
C LEU A 5 -8.59 3.70 6.94
N MET A 6 -8.92 4.03 5.71
CA MET A 6 -9.81 5.16 5.39
C MET A 6 -11.12 5.13 6.21
N HIS A 7 -11.73 3.97 6.35
CA HIS A 7 -13.00 3.80 7.07
C HIS A 7 -12.89 3.96 8.60
N SER A 8 -11.67 4.05 9.14
CA SER A 8 -11.41 4.35 10.56
C SER A 8 -11.02 5.81 10.81
N LEU A 9 -11.12 6.68 9.80
CA LEU A 9 -10.66 8.06 9.87
C LEU A 9 -11.82 9.05 9.72
N ILE A 10 -11.82 10.09 10.54
CA ILE A 10 -12.69 11.26 10.40
C ILE A 10 -11.79 12.47 10.20
N TYR A 11 -11.95 13.15 9.09
CA TYR A 11 -11.22 14.38 8.77
C TYR A 11 -12.10 15.61 8.84
N ARG A 12 -11.53 16.72 9.27
CA ARG A 12 -12.19 18.02 9.09
C ARG A 12 -12.33 18.32 7.61
N THR A 13 -13.49 18.75 7.16
CA THR A 13 -13.74 19.10 5.77
C THR A 13 -12.82 20.20 5.25
N SER A 14 -12.42 21.16 6.11
CA SER A 14 -11.45 22.20 5.77
C SER A 14 -10.10 21.62 5.36
N LEU A 15 -9.60 20.59 6.07
CA LEU A 15 -8.35 19.90 5.73
C LEU A 15 -8.43 19.19 4.37
N LEU A 16 -9.57 18.56 4.06
CA LEU A 16 -9.79 17.93 2.76
C LEU A 16 -9.76 18.98 1.62
N ARG A 17 -10.34 20.15 1.85
CA ARG A 17 -10.33 21.25 0.88
C ARG A 17 -8.94 21.86 0.71
N GLU A 18 -8.21 22.06 1.81
CA GLU A 18 -6.85 22.60 1.82
C GLU A 18 -5.88 21.67 1.08
N CYS A 19 -6.00 20.36 1.27
CA CYS A 19 -5.20 19.38 0.57
C CYS A 19 -5.39 19.40 -0.96
N GLY A 20 -6.59 19.81 -1.44
CA GLY A 20 -6.90 19.84 -2.87
C GLY A 20 -6.85 18.48 -3.57
N MET A 21 -6.83 17.39 -2.80
CA MET A 21 -6.74 16.03 -3.34
C MET A 21 -7.94 15.73 -4.26
N LYS A 22 -7.64 15.24 -5.46
CA LYS A 22 -8.63 14.73 -6.40
C LYS A 22 -8.45 13.22 -6.54
N LEU A 23 -9.45 12.46 -6.14
CA LEU A 23 -9.47 11.02 -6.36
C LEU A 23 -9.75 10.71 -7.83
N ARG A 24 -9.06 9.70 -8.35
CA ARG A 24 -9.31 9.24 -9.71
C ARG A 24 -10.61 8.44 -9.76
N GLU A 25 -11.45 8.79 -10.70
CA GLU A 25 -12.69 8.05 -10.99
C GLU A 25 -12.38 6.62 -11.45
N HIS A 26 -13.31 5.71 -11.23
CA HIS A 26 -13.24 4.31 -11.64
C HIS A 26 -11.95 3.59 -11.23
N THR A 27 -11.35 3.99 -10.10
CA THR A 27 -10.11 3.39 -9.58
C THR A 27 -10.35 2.80 -8.20
N PHE A 28 -10.10 1.50 -8.04
CA PHE A 28 -10.10 0.83 -6.74
C PHE A 28 -8.83 1.13 -5.96
N TYR A 29 -8.88 0.93 -4.65
CA TYR A 29 -7.75 1.12 -3.73
C TYR A 29 -7.34 2.58 -3.50
N VAL A 30 -8.16 3.55 -3.96
CA VAL A 30 -7.94 4.98 -3.69
C VAL A 30 -8.11 5.35 -2.22
N ASP A 31 -8.73 4.49 -1.42
CA ASP A 31 -8.78 4.56 0.03
C ASP A 31 -7.39 4.68 0.67
N ASN A 32 -6.40 4.01 0.09
CA ASN A 32 -5.00 4.16 0.49
C ASN A 32 -4.47 5.58 0.23
N LEU A 33 -4.86 6.21 -0.88
CA LEU A 33 -4.48 7.59 -1.17
C LEU A 33 -5.11 8.56 -0.17
N VAL A 34 -6.39 8.38 0.19
CA VAL A 34 -7.05 9.22 1.20
C VAL A 34 -6.33 9.16 2.54
N ALA A 35 -5.97 7.96 2.99
CA ALA A 35 -5.24 7.81 4.25
C ALA A 35 -3.80 8.33 4.18
N PHE A 36 -3.16 8.32 3.00
CA PHE A 36 -1.75 8.64 2.82
C PHE A 36 -1.49 10.12 2.51
N ILE A 37 -2.20 10.67 1.53
CA ILE A 37 -1.97 12.04 1.03
C ILE A 37 -2.33 13.10 2.08
N LEU A 38 -3.30 12.82 2.94
CA LEU A 38 -3.74 13.76 3.96
C LEU A 38 -2.78 13.86 5.16
N LEU A 39 -1.90 12.89 5.37
CA LEU A 39 -1.01 12.83 6.53
C LEU A 39 -0.16 14.10 6.75
N PRO A 40 0.48 14.70 5.73
CA PRO A 40 1.27 15.91 5.91
C PRO A 40 0.48 17.14 6.38
N TYR A 41 -0.83 17.16 6.15
CA TYR A 41 -1.72 18.27 6.53
C TYR A 41 -2.25 18.12 7.96
N VAL A 42 -2.14 16.94 8.57
CA VAL A 42 -2.67 16.65 9.91
C VAL A 42 -1.72 17.23 10.95
N LYS A 43 -2.19 18.22 11.71
CA LYS A 43 -1.45 18.85 12.82
C LYS A 43 -1.74 18.17 14.16
N THR A 44 -2.97 17.73 14.35
CA THR A 44 -3.44 17.08 15.59
C THR A 44 -4.29 15.87 15.26
N MET A 45 -4.15 14.83 16.06
CA MET A 45 -4.93 13.60 15.95
C MET A 45 -5.53 13.25 17.29
N TYR A 46 -6.79 12.85 17.31
CA TYR A 46 -7.46 12.32 18.48
C TYR A 46 -7.83 10.86 18.25
N TYR A 47 -7.44 9.99 19.15
CA TYR A 47 -7.80 8.58 19.11
C TYR A 47 -9.06 8.33 19.95
N LEU A 48 -10.03 7.66 19.33
CA LEU A 48 -11.25 7.21 19.97
C LEU A 48 -11.25 5.68 20.02
N ASP A 49 -11.29 5.11 21.21
CA ASP A 49 -11.42 3.65 21.39
C ASP A 49 -12.90 3.24 21.31
N VAL A 50 -13.42 3.28 20.11
CA VAL A 50 -14.84 2.95 19.84
C VAL A 50 -14.96 2.05 18.61
N ASN A 51 -15.93 1.17 18.59
CA ASN A 51 -16.29 0.37 17.40
C ASN A 51 -17.05 1.25 16.41
N PHE A 52 -16.30 2.15 15.75
CA PHE A 52 -16.85 3.16 14.85
C PHE A 52 -17.36 2.57 13.54
N TYR A 53 -16.67 1.58 12.97
CA TYR A 53 -17.03 0.99 11.70
C TYR A 53 -16.98 -0.53 11.76
N ARG A 54 -18.05 -1.17 11.29
CA ARG A 54 -18.13 -2.64 11.18
C ARG A 54 -18.00 -3.03 9.71
N TYR A 55 -16.87 -3.62 9.37
CA TYR A 55 -16.58 -4.08 8.02
C TYR A 55 -16.90 -5.57 7.89
N PHE A 56 -17.91 -5.90 7.09
CA PHE A 56 -18.25 -7.28 6.81
C PHE A 56 -17.27 -7.85 5.79
N ILE A 57 -16.55 -8.91 6.16
CA ILE A 57 -15.57 -9.59 5.31
C ILE A 57 -16.10 -10.98 4.94
N GLY A 58 -15.87 -11.43 3.70
CA GLY A 58 -16.19 -12.79 3.27
C GLY A 58 -17.06 -12.92 2.03
N ARG A 59 -17.48 -11.80 1.41
CA ARG A 59 -18.17 -11.86 0.11
C ARG A 59 -17.18 -12.08 -1.02
N ALA A 60 -17.57 -12.88 -2.02
CA ALA A 60 -16.72 -13.21 -3.17
C ALA A 60 -16.42 -11.99 -4.08
N ASP A 61 -17.29 -10.99 -4.08
CA ASP A 61 -17.19 -9.77 -4.91
C ASP A 61 -16.41 -8.64 -4.26
N GLN A 62 -15.92 -8.81 -3.03
CA GLN A 62 -15.18 -7.76 -2.33
C GLN A 62 -13.87 -7.43 -3.01
N SER A 63 -13.51 -6.13 -2.95
CA SER A 63 -12.26 -5.61 -3.52
C SER A 63 -11.00 -6.23 -2.90
N VAL A 64 -11.11 -6.76 -1.69
CA VAL A 64 -10.03 -7.48 -0.98
C VAL A 64 -9.97 -8.98 -1.29
N ASN A 65 -10.91 -9.51 -2.08
CA ASN A 65 -10.84 -10.88 -2.54
C ASN A 65 -9.67 -11.07 -3.50
N GLU A 66 -8.88 -12.11 -3.32
CA GLU A 66 -7.64 -12.35 -4.09
C GLU A 66 -7.85 -12.35 -5.59
N LYS A 67 -8.88 -13.04 -6.11
CA LYS A 67 -9.18 -13.08 -7.55
C LYS A 67 -9.50 -11.69 -8.08
N VAL A 68 -10.27 -10.92 -7.31
CA VAL A 68 -10.63 -9.54 -7.64
C VAL A 68 -9.38 -8.65 -7.63
N MET A 69 -8.51 -8.82 -6.63
CA MET A 69 -7.26 -8.07 -6.51
C MET A 69 -6.32 -8.35 -7.69
N ILE A 70 -6.15 -9.61 -8.08
CA ILE A 70 -5.34 -9.99 -9.24
C ILE A 70 -5.92 -9.42 -10.53
N GLY A 71 -7.24 -9.48 -10.72
CA GLY A 71 -7.90 -8.89 -11.89
C GLY A 71 -7.82 -7.36 -11.97
N ARG A 72 -7.42 -6.69 -10.87
CA ARG A 72 -7.28 -5.22 -10.78
C ARG A 72 -5.84 -4.78 -10.50
N ILE A 73 -4.87 -5.60 -10.89
CA ILE A 73 -3.45 -5.36 -10.56
C ILE A 73 -2.95 -4.01 -11.11
N ASP A 74 -3.40 -3.62 -12.29
CA ASP A 74 -3.00 -2.34 -12.90
C ASP A 74 -3.49 -1.12 -12.10
N GLN A 75 -4.63 -1.24 -11.42
CA GLN A 75 -5.13 -0.20 -10.53
C GLN A 75 -4.30 -0.14 -9.24
N GLN A 76 -3.91 -1.29 -8.68
CA GLN A 76 -3.00 -1.33 -7.52
C GLN A 76 -1.64 -0.71 -7.88
N ILE A 77 -1.07 -1.05 -9.03
CA ILE A 77 0.19 -0.46 -9.51
C ILE A 77 0.06 1.06 -9.64
N ARG A 78 -1.04 1.54 -10.21
CA ARG A 78 -1.31 2.98 -10.32
C ARG A 78 -1.33 3.68 -8.97
N VAL A 79 -2.03 3.11 -7.99
CA VAL A 79 -2.09 3.65 -6.62
C VAL A 79 -0.70 3.65 -5.98
N ASN A 80 0.07 2.56 -6.12
CA ASN A 80 1.44 2.52 -5.62
C ASN A 80 2.32 3.63 -6.23
N LYS A 81 2.25 3.84 -7.55
CA LYS A 81 3.02 4.90 -8.22
C LYS A 81 2.63 6.29 -7.71
N LEU A 82 1.33 6.58 -7.58
CA LEU A 82 0.86 7.84 -7.00
C LEU A 82 1.35 8.07 -5.57
N MET A 83 1.45 7.02 -4.75
CA MET A 83 2.01 7.12 -3.40
C MET A 83 3.52 7.35 -3.42
N ILE A 84 4.25 6.72 -4.33
CA ILE A 84 5.70 6.90 -4.53
C ILE A 84 5.98 8.36 -4.93
N ASP A 85 5.31 8.84 -5.97
CA ASP A 85 5.45 10.20 -6.50
C ASP A 85 5.17 11.22 -5.40
N TYR A 86 4.03 11.08 -4.73
CA TYR A 86 3.63 11.97 -3.65
C TYR A 86 4.66 12.02 -2.52
N LEU A 87 5.17 10.86 -2.08
CA LEU A 87 6.18 10.82 -1.02
C LEU A 87 7.50 11.46 -1.44
N GLY A 88 7.91 11.27 -2.69
CA GLY A 88 9.12 11.88 -3.27
C GLY A 88 9.04 13.41 -3.33
N GLU A 89 7.86 13.94 -3.62
CA GLU A 89 7.61 15.39 -3.66
C GLU A 89 7.60 16.06 -2.28
N GLN A 90 7.35 15.28 -1.21
CA GLN A 90 7.21 15.83 0.14
C GLN A 90 8.56 16.26 0.72
N LYS A 91 8.75 17.57 0.84
CA LYS A 91 9.90 18.18 1.50
C LYS A 91 9.50 18.68 2.90
N GLY A 92 10.42 18.56 3.86
CA GLY A 92 10.20 19.12 5.21
C GLY A 92 9.33 18.27 6.14
N LEU A 93 8.99 17.04 5.78
CA LEU A 93 8.31 16.12 6.70
C LEU A 93 9.16 15.84 7.94
N SER A 94 8.52 15.76 9.12
CA SER A 94 9.21 15.27 10.31
C SER A 94 9.73 13.86 10.08
N LYS A 95 10.84 13.52 10.73
CA LYS A 95 11.47 12.19 10.63
C LYS A 95 10.49 11.06 10.97
N HIS A 96 9.62 11.28 11.95
CA HIS A 96 8.62 10.29 12.38
C HIS A 96 7.53 10.11 11.32
N LEU A 97 7.01 11.19 10.77
CA LEU A 97 5.98 11.13 9.74
C LEU A 97 6.50 10.48 8.47
N ARG A 98 7.69 10.87 7.98
CA ARG A 98 8.31 10.24 6.81
C ARG A 98 8.52 8.74 7.04
N LYS A 99 9.03 8.33 8.22
CA LYS A 99 9.19 6.91 8.57
C LYS A 99 7.86 6.17 8.54
N TYR A 100 6.80 6.78 9.05
CA TYR A 100 5.46 6.19 9.02
C TYR A 100 4.96 6.03 7.57
N MET A 101 5.07 7.06 6.75
CA MET A 101 4.65 7.01 5.34
C MET A 101 5.44 5.98 4.54
N ILE A 102 6.75 5.85 4.76
CA ILE A 102 7.56 4.79 4.15
C ILE A 102 7.05 3.40 4.58
N SER A 103 6.73 3.22 5.86
CA SER A 103 6.18 1.94 6.35
C SER A 103 4.82 1.64 5.71
N TYR A 104 3.97 2.64 5.55
CA TYR A 104 2.68 2.51 4.89
C TYR A 104 2.86 2.09 3.43
N LEU A 105 3.68 2.81 2.66
CA LEU A 105 4.00 2.48 1.28
C LEU A 105 4.57 1.07 1.15
N THR A 106 5.45 0.66 2.09
CA THR A 106 6.01 -0.69 2.13
C THR A 106 4.92 -1.76 2.21
N ILE A 107 3.90 -1.56 3.05
CA ILE A 107 2.79 -2.50 3.19
C ILE A 107 2.02 -2.62 1.87
N ILE A 108 1.66 -1.49 1.26
CA ILE A 108 0.88 -1.48 0.01
C ILE A 108 1.67 -2.10 -1.14
N MET A 109 2.97 -1.79 -1.27
CA MET A 109 3.85 -2.44 -2.25
C MET A 109 4.00 -3.94 -2.00
N THR A 110 4.05 -4.35 -0.72
CA THR A 110 4.10 -5.77 -0.34
C THR A 110 2.86 -6.51 -0.82
N VAL A 111 1.67 -6.00 -0.50
CA VAL A 111 0.39 -6.61 -0.92
C VAL A 111 0.33 -6.72 -2.45
N SER A 112 0.62 -5.64 -3.16
CA SER A 112 0.61 -5.63 -4.63
C SER A 112 1.63 -6.62 -5.23
N SER A 113 2.84 -6.67 -4.66
CA SER A 113 3.89 -7.61 -5.11
C SER A 113 3.47 -9.07 -4.92
N VAL A 114 2.84 -9.39 -3.78
CA VAL A 114 2.32 -10.73 -3.51
C VAL A 114 1.22 -11.10 -4.49
N MET A 115 0.27 -10.20 -4.78
CA MET A 115 -0.81 -10.47 -5.75
C MET A 115 -0.25 -10.73 -7.14
N MET A 116 0.76 -9.96 -7.57
CA MET A 116 1.45 -10.18 -8.84
C MET A 116 2.17 -11.54 -8.89
N MET A 117 2.82 -11.97 -7.80
CA MET A 117 3.44 -13.30 -7.72
C MET A 117 2.41 -14.43 -7.68
N ARG A 118 1.28 -14.22 -7.00
CA ARG A 118 0.20 -15.23 -6.89
C ARG A 118 -0.61 -15.40 -8.17
N SER A 119 -0.62 -14.41 -9.04
CA SER A 119 -1.26 -14.54 -10.38
C SER A 119 -0.65 -15.66 -11.22
N GLY A 120 0.62 -15.99 -10.99
CA GLY A 120 1.35 -17.04 -11.71
C GLY A 120 1.69 -16.69 -13.16
N THR A 121 1.45 -15.47 -13.63
CA THR A 121 1.74 -15.04 -15.00
C THR A 121 3.07 -14.29 -15.08
N GLU A 122 3.83 -14.52 -16.16
CA GLU A 122 5.08 -13.81 -16.43
C GLU A 122 4.82 -12.29 -16.58
N GLU A 123 3.72 -11.90 -17.22
CA GLU A 123 3.32 -10.51 -17.36
C GLU A 123 3.24 -9.79 -16.01
N ASN A 124 2.56 -10.37 -15.03
CA ASN A 124 2.44 -9.76 -13.70
C ASN A 124 3.76 -9.80 -12.92
N LEU A 125 4.62 -10.79 -13.15
CA LEU A 125 5.97 -10.81 -12.58
C LEU A 125 6.84 -9.68 -13.16
N GLU A 126 6.69 -9.37 -14.42
CA GLU A 126 7.36 -8.24 -15.06
C GLU A 126 6.82 -6.91 -14.51
N LYS A 127 5.50 -6.74 -14.44
CA LYS A 127 4.86 -5.58 -13.81
C LYS A 127 5.36 -5.36 -12.37
N LYS A 128 5.55 -6.43 -11.59
CA LYS A 128 6.15 -6.34 -10.26
C LYS A 128 7.57 -5.76 -10.32
N ASN A 129 8.40 -6.31 -11.21
CA ASN A 129 9.78 -5.83 -11.36
C ASN A 129 9.83 -4.37 -11.80
N ASP A 130 8.90 -3.95 -12.65
CA ASP A 130 8.77 -2.57 -13.12
C ASP A 130 8.35 -1.63 -12.02
N LEU A 131 7.42 -2.04 -11.15
CA LEU A 131 7.04 -1.23 -9.98
C LEU A 131 8.23 -0.98 -9.05
N TRP A 132 9.05 -2.02 -8.77
CA TRP A 132 10.25 -1.87 -7.95
C TRP A 132 11.33 -1.03 -8.64
N ARG A 133 11.43 -1.10 -9.98
CA ARG A 133 12.31 -0.24 -10.78
C ARG A 133 11.85 1.21 -10.74
N TYR A 134 10.55 1.44 -10.85
CA TYR A 134 9.93 2.75 -10.74
C TYR A 134 10.28 3.42 -9.40
N LEU A 135 10.05 2.74 -8.27
CA LEU A 135 10.45 3.27 -6.96
C LEU A 135 11.95 3.64 -6.90
N LYS A 136 12.81 2.82 -7.51
CA LYS A 136 14.25 3.10 -7.54
C LYS A 136 14.61 4.33 -8.36
N GLN A 137 13.86 4.59 -9.42
CA GLN A 137 14.08 5.75 -10.31
C GLN A 137 13.59 7.04 -9.66
N GLU A 138 12.43 7.01 -9.02
CA GLU A 138 11.81 8.18 -8.40
C GLU A 138 12.46 8.54 -7.04
N ASP A 139 12.74 7.57 -6.18
CA ASP A 139 13.43 7.79 -4.90
C ASP A 139 14.36 6.63 -4.55
N ALA A 140 15.64 6.77 -4.92
CA ALA A 140 16.66 5.77 -4.66
C ALA A 140 16.90 5.56 -3.15
N ALA A 141 16.73 6.58 -2.31
CA ALA A 141 16.96 6.48 -0.87
C ALA A 141 15.85 5.67 -0.19
N ASP A 142 14.58 5.95 -0.52
CA ASP A 142 13.45 5.20 0.02
C ASP A 142 13.37 3.80 -0.61
N TYR A 143 13.75 3.64 -1.88
CA TYR A 143 13.97 2.32 -2.46
C TYR A 143 14.95 1.48 -1.63
N PHE A 144 16.09 2.04 -1.27
CA PHE A 144 17.11 1.33 -0.49
C PHE A 144 16.57 0.91 0.88
N ARG A 145 15.85 1.81 1.56
CA ARG A 145 15.22 1.52 2.86
C ARG A 145 14.18 0.42 2.77
N ILE A 146 13.28 0.51 1.80
CA ILE A 146 12.19 -0.46 1.61
C ILE A 146 12.78 -1.81 1.18
N ARG A 147 13.71 -1.80 0.21
CA ARG A 147 14.31 -3.00 -0.39
C ARG A 147 15.07 -3.85 0.63
N HIS A 148 15.76 -3.21 1.58
CA HIS A 148 16.57 -3.90 2.61
C HIS A 148 15.80 -4.12 3.92
N GLY A 149 14.55 -3.72 4.00
CA GLY A 149 13.65 -4.13 5.06
C GLY A 149 13.21 -5.60 4.90
N ILE A 150 12.67 -6.18 5.98
CA ILE A 150 12.23 -7.60 6.01
C ILE A 150 11.31 -7.92 4.83
N PHE A 151 10.26 -7.13 4.63
CA PHE A 151 9.30 -7.34 3.54
C PHE A 151 9.93 -7.08 2.17
N GLY A 152 10.68 -6.00 2.02
CA GLY A 152 11.28 -5.62 0.75
C GLY A 152 12.29 -6.65 0.21
N THR A 153 13.09 -7.24 1.08
CA THR A 153 14.06 -8.27 0.70
C THR A 153 13.38 -9.47 0.04
N VAL A 154 12.25 -9.90 0.61
CA VAL A 154 11.49 -11.05 0.10
C VAL A 154 10.69 -10.67 -1.15
N MET A 155 9.98 -9.52 -1.13
CA MET A 155 9.03 -9.12 -2.17
C MET A 155 9.71 -8.64 -3.46
N SER A 156 10.91 -8.07 -3.37
CA SER A 156 11.66 -7.63 -4.55
C SER A 156 12.45 -8.75 -5.23
N SER A 157 12.42 -9.98 -4.69
CA SER A 157 13.13 -11.12 -5.27
C SER A 157 12.66 -11.40 -6.71
N LYS A 158 13.64 -11.58 -7.61
CA LYS A 158 13.42 -12.01 -8.99
C LYS A 158 13.54 -13.53 -9.15
N SER A 159 14.12 -14.21 -8.16
CA SER A 159 14.33 -15.66 -8.23
C SER A 159 13.05 -16.44 -7.93
N LYS A 160 12.81 -17.54 -8.67
CA LYS A 160 11.67 -18.44 -8.42
C LYS A 160 11.60 -18.97 -6.98
N PRO A 161 12.71 -19.37 -6.32
CA PRO A 161 12.67 -19.75 -4.90
C PRO A 161 12.26 -18.60 -3.98
N GLY A 162 12.80 -17.40 -4.19
CA GLY A 162 12.44 -16.22 -3.38
C GLY A 162 10.97 -15.84 -3.51
N GLN A 163 10.40 -15.94 -4.71
CA GLN A 163 8.97 -15.71 -4.93
C GLN A 163 8.09 -16.75 -4.19
N LYS A 164 8.50 -18.04 -4.20
CA LYS A 164 7.78 -19.08 -3.43
C LYS A 164 7.82 -18.80 -1.92
N ILE A 165 8.96 -18.37 -1.40
CA ILE A 165 9.11 -17.98 0.01
C ILE A 165 8.18 -16.80 0.33
N ALA A 166 8.14 -15.78 -0.53
CA ALA A 166 7.26 -14.62 -0.37
C ALA A 166 5.79 -15.01 -0.28
N VAL A 167 5.33 -15.83 -1.22
CA VAL A 167 3.94 -16.33 -1.25
C VAL A 167 3.63 -17.20 -0.03
N TYR A 168 4.56 -18.05 0.40
CA TYR A 168 4.38 -18.86 1.59
C TYR A 168 4.28 -18.02 2.87
N ALA A 169 5.20 -17.06 3.04
CA ALA A 169 5.16 -16.14 4.18
C ALA A 169 3.85 -15.34 4.24
N TYR A 170 3.35 -14.88 3.10
CA TYR A 170 2.05 -14.22 3.02
C TYR A 170 0.91 -15.14 3.46
N LYS A 171 0.86 -16.39 2.98
CA LYS A 171 -0.17 -17.37 3.38
C LYS A 171 -0.14 -17.65 4.87
N VAL A 172 1.05 -17.76 5.47
CA VAL A 172 1.21 -17.93 6.92
C VAL A 172 0.67 -16.71 7.67
N ALA A 173 1.04 -15.50 7.23
CA ALA A 173 0.54 -14.26 7.82
C ALA A 173 -0.99 -14.15 7.69
N GLN A 174 -1.54 -14.47 6.53
CA GLN A 174 -3.00 -14.50 6.30
C GLN A 174 -3.71 -15.44 7.29
N LYS A 175 -3.17 -16.63 7.50
CA LYS A 175 -3.73 -17.61 8.46
C LYS A 175 -3.63 -17.14 9.90
N LEU A 176 -2.52 -16.50 10.28
CA LEU A 176 -2.28 -16.04 11.66
C LEU A 176 -3.09 -14.80 12.03
N TYR A 177 -3.25 -13.88 11.10
CA TYR A 177 -3.91 -12.58 11.33
C TYR A 177 -5.35 -12.53 10.81
N GLY A 178 -5.85 -13.59 10.18
CA GLY A 178 -7.25 -13.72 9.76
C GLY A 178 -7.70 -12.71 8.70
N PHE A 179 -6.79 -12.22 7.83
CA PHE A 179 -7.17 -11.36 6.70
C PHE A 179 -7.23 -12.18 5.40
N ASN A 180 -8.19 -11.85 4.55
CA ASN A 180 -8.37 -12.48 3.23
C ASN A 180 -7.56 -11.77 2.14
#